data_da748e17d39e6a2321beb2f9c83d51ff
#
_entry.id   da748e17d39e6a2321beb2f9c83d51ff
#
_cell.length_a   1.000
_cell.length_b   1.000
_cell.length_c   1.000
_cell.angle_alpha   90.00
_cell.angle_beta   90.00
_cell.angle_gamma   90.00
#
_symmetry.space_group_name_H-M   'P 1'
#
loop_
_entity.id
_entity.type
_entity.pdbx_description
1 polymer ?
#
loop_
_entity_poly.entity_id
_entity_poly.type
_entity_poly.pdbx_seq_one_letter_code
_entity_poly.pdbx_strand_id
1 'polypeptide(L)'
;MIQVCYQKMNDVWYGAAVHDNQVLATCFSVEEPDLRRLLRRLPDGIPFQVVEEPNQLLTTVLEALEEIFNGKDRESYGFKIATDHLSSYTRKVLNCTCLVPVGYVTSYGAIAKVVGGSARSVGRVEASNPFPLLIPCHRVVRSDLSIGGYGYGKEVKMEILQREKRGYEESMELKVEERELSLFPAEWVKQKQGELLRG
;
A
#
# COMPACT_ATOMS: atom_id res chain seq x y z
N MET A 1 -20.19 11.84 10.24
CA MET A 1 -20.19 12.02 8.77
C MET A 1 -18.75 11.89 8.28
N ILE A 2 -18.51 11.11 7.21
CA ILE A 2 -17.20 10.94 6.63
C ILE A 2 -16.75 12.23 5.93
N GLN A 3 -15.55 12.71 6.20
CA GLN A 3 -14.94 13.79 5.45
C GLN A 3 -13.98 13.21 4.40
N VAL A 4 -14.10 13.66 3.18
CA VAL A 4 -13.30 13.23 2.03
C VAL A 4 -12.58 14.43 1.46
N CYS A 5 -11.27 14.34 1.30
CA CYS A 5 -10.46 15.35 0.63
C CYS A 5 -9.64 14.73 -0.47
N TYR A 6 -9.42 15.49 -1.54
CA TYR A 6 -8.60 15.11 -2.67
C TYR A 6 -7.74 16.31 -3.08
N GLN A 7 -6.43 16.16 -3.03
CA GLN A 7 -5.52 17.27 -3.27
C GLN A 7 -4.38 16.87 -4.22
N LYS A 8 -3.98 17.76 -5.11
CA LYS A 8 -2.82 17.58 -5.98
C LYS A 8 -1.58 18.11 -5.27
N MET A 9 -0.56 17.27 -5.15
CA MET A 9 0.76 17.64 -4.62
C MET A 9 1.82 17.06 -5.56
N ASN A 10 2.71 17.90 -6.09
CA ASN A 10 3.82 17.49 -6.98
C ASN A 10 3.37 16.52 -8.11
N ASP A 11 2.42 16.95 -8.95
CA ASP A 11 1.88 16.18 -10.10
C ASP A 11 1.14 14.88 -9.77
N VAL A 12 0.96 14.54 -8.50
CA VAL A 12 0.17 13.38 -8.06
C VAL A 12 -1.04 13.84 -7.25
N TRP A 13 -2.17 13.23 -7.53
CA TRP A 13 -3.39 13.42 -6.74
C TRP A 13 -3.44 12.43 -5.59
N TYR A 14 -3.65 12.92 -4.38
CA TYR A 14 -3.83 12.10 -3.18
C TYR A 14 -5.22 12.32 -2.62
N GLY A 15 -5.88 11.24 -2.24
CA GLY A 15 -7.20 11.27 -1.65
C GLY A 15 -7.26 10.50 -0.34
N ALA A 16 -7.98 11.05 0.62
CA ALA A 16 -8.21 10.43 1.91
C ALA A 16 -9.65 10.62 2.39
N ALA A 17 -10.16 9.64 3.11
CA ALA A 17 -11.44 9.68 3.78
C ALA A 17 -11.23 9.39 5.27
N VAL A 18 -11.78 10.27 6.12
CA VAL A 18 -11.65 10.15 7.59
C VAL A 18 -13.00 10.24 8.28
N HIS A 19 -13.12 9.54 9.40
CA HIS A 19 -14.28 9.58 10.30
C HIS A 19 -13.85 9.23 11.72
N ASP A 20 -14.42 9.90 12.72
CA ASP A 20 -14.16 9.63 14.13
C ASP A 20 -12.66 9.50 14.47
N ASN A 21 -11.86 10.44 13.94
CA ASN A 21 -10.41 10.50 14.10
C ASN A 21 -9.65 9.27 13.58
N GLN A 22 -10.21 8.56 12.60
CA GLN A 22 -9.60 7.42 11.93
C GLN A 22 -9.63 7.58 10.41
N VAL A 23 -8.64 6.98 9.73
CA VAL A 23 -8.59 6.90 8.27
C VAL A 23 -9.42 5.69 7.82
N LEU A 24 -10.43 5.92 6.97
CA LEU A 24 -11.30 4.88 6.42
C LEU A 24 -10.82 4.34 5.09
N ALA A 25 -10.24 5.20 4.26
CA ALA A 25 -9.70 4.83 2.96
C ALA A 25 -8.71 5.88 2.46
N THR A 26 -7.81 5.45 1.57
CA THR A 26 -6.91 6.32 0.82
C THR A 26 -6.89 5.96 -0.66
N CYS A 27 -6.46 6.87 -1.50
CA CYS A 27 -6.16 6.62 -2.90
C CYS A 27 -5.12 7.62 -3.40
N PHE A 28 -4.61 7.39 -4.60
CA PHE A 28 -3.80 8.35 -5.33
C PHE A 28 -3.97 8.16 -6.85
N SER A 29 -3.55 9.12 -7.64
CA SER A 29 -3.53 9.02 -9.10
C SER A 29 -2.45 9.92 -9.68
N VAL A 30 -1.72 9.42 -10.66
CA VAL A 30 -0.68 10.18 -11.39
C VAL A 30 -1.25 10.91 -12.61
N GLU A 31 -2.48 10.67 -13.00
CA GLU A 31 -3.15 11.28 -14.15
C GLU A 31 -4.22 12.27 -13.70
N GLU A 32 -5.41 11.75 -13.39
CA GLU A 32 -6.58 12.55 -13.00
C GLU A 32 -7.12 12.12 -11.63
N PRO A 33 -7.85 13.00 -10.92
CA PRO A 33 -8.44 12.65 -9.64
C PRO A 33 -9.46 11.52 -9.80
N ASP A 34 -9.24 10.41 -9.09
CA ASP A 34 -10.15 9.25 -9.09
C ASP A 34 -10.93 9.15 -7.76
N LEU A 35 -11.81 10.11 -7.54
CA LEU A 35 -12.68 10.13 -6.36
C LEU A 35 -13.54 8.84 -6.27
N ARG A 36 -13.96 8.27 -7.40
CA ARG A 36 -14.78 7.05 -7.42
C ARG A 36 -14.04 5.87 -6.80
N ARG A 37 -12.72 5.79 -7.00
CA ARG A 37 -11.88 4.74 -6.41
C ARG A 37 -11.84 4.84 -4.89
N LEU A 38 -11.80 6.05 -4.35
CA LEU A 38 -11.86 6.28 -2.91
C LEU A 38 -13.24 5.92 -2.36
N LEU A 39 -14.32 6.43 -2.97
CA LEU A 39 -15.68 6.22 -2.51
C LEU A 39 -16.10 4.75 -2.48
N ARG A 40 -15.66 3.94 -3.45
CA ARG A 40 -15.92 2.48 -3.48
C ARG A 40 -15.34 1.70 -2.30
N ARG A 41 -14.46 2.31 -1.53
CA ARG A 41 -13.78 1.70 -0.37
C ARG A 41 -14.36 2.14 0.96
N LEU A 42 -15.30 3.09 0.92
CA LEU A 42 -15.97 3.55 2.12
C LEU A 42 -16.99 2.52 2.61
N PRO A 43 -17.22 2.42 3.92
CA PRO A 43 -18.29 1.63 4.48
C PRO A 43 -19.66 2.11 3.97
N ASP A 44 -20.54 1.16 3.67
CA ASP A 44 -21.91 1.47 3.24
C ASP A 44 -22.72 2.16 4.36
N GLY A 45 -23.64 3.03 3.95
CA GLY A 45 -24.65 3.63 4.84
C GLY A 45 -24.16 4.79 5.69
N ILE A 46 -22.88 5.19 5.62
CA ILE A 46 -22.38 6.38 6.32
C ILE A 46 -22.34 7.55 5.31
N PRO A 47 -23.05 8.67 5.57
CA PRO A 47 -22.99 9.82 4.68
C PRO A 47 -21.59 10.43 4.66
N PHE A 48 -21.19 10.93 3.48
CA PHE A 48 -19.89 11.60 3.30
C PHE A 48 -20.06 13.02 2.76
N GLN A 49 -19.06 13.84 3.00
CA GLN A 49 -18.92 15.19 2.45
C GLN A 49 -17.52 15.34 1.87
N VAL A 50 -17.43 15.84 0.65
CA VAL A 50 -16.17 16.29 0.06
C VAL A 50 -15.86 17.67 0.59
N VAL A 51 -14.66 17.86 1.15
CA VAL A 51 -14.20 19.13 1.70
C VAL A 51 -13.04 19.66 0.84
N GLU A 52 -13.06 20.96 0.55
CA GLU A 52 -11.98 21.63 -0.19
C GLU A 52 -10.79 21.93 0.74
N GLU A 53 -11.10 22.35 1.97
CA GLU A 53 -10.09 22.59 3.01
C GLU A 53 -9.99 21.40 3.95
N PRO A 54 -8.87 20.65 3.95
CA PRO A 54 -8.70 19.52 4.82
C PRO A 54 -8.55 19.95 6.28
N ASN A 55 -9.15 19.18 7.19
CA ASN A 55 -8.86 19.32 8.61
C ASN A 55 -7.45 18.77 8.92
N GLN A 56 -6.97 18.97 10.17
CA GLN A 56 -5.63 18.54 10.59
C GLN A 56 -5.33 17.07 10.30
N LEU A 57 -6.29 16.16 10.51
CA LEU A 57 -6.09 14.74 10.24
C LEU A 57 -5.95 14.46 8.75
N LEU A 58 -6.83 15.02 7.92
CA LEU A 58 -6.75 14.89 6.46
C LEU A 58 -5.43 15.44 5.93
N THR A 59 -4.99 16.62 6.39
CA THR A 59 -3.70 17.20 6.03
C THR A 59 -2.56 16.23 6.34
N THR A 60 -2.50 15.72 7.57
CA THR A 60 -1.45 14.77 8.00
C THR A 60 -1.46 13.49 7.16
N VAL A 61 -2.65 12.98 6.81
CA VAL A 61 -2.78 11.78 5.96
C VAL A 61 -2.29 12.05 4.54
N LEU A 62 -2.69 13.17 3.93
CA LEU A 62 -2.29 13.52 2.56
C LEU A 62 -0.78 13.74 2.46
N GLU A 63 -0.17 14.42 3.44
CA GLU A 63 1.29 14.59 3.54
C GLU A 63 2.00 13.23 3.69
N ALA A 64 1.45 12.33 4.51
CA ALA A 64 2.00 10.97 4.65
C ALA A 64 1.96 10.18 3.34
N LEU A 65 0.86 10.26 2.57
CA LEU A 65 0.77 9.61 1.27
C LEU A 65 1.82 10.16 0.29
N GLU A 66 2.01 11.47 0.25
CA GLU A 66 3.01 12.13 -0.60
C GLU A 66 4.43 11.70 -0.22
N GLU A 67 4.75 11.68 1.06
CA GLU A 67 6.06 11.25 1.57
C GLU A 67 6.36 9.79 1.18
N ILE A 68 5.40 8.87 1.40
CA ILE A 68 5.56 7.45 1.08
C ILE A 68 5.70 7.25 -0.44
N PHE A 69 4.88 7.93 -1.25
CA PHE A 69 4.99 7.87 -2.70
C PHE A 69 6.37 8.30 -3.20
N ASN A 70 7.00 9.26 -2.51
CA ASN A 70 8.36 9.72 -2.78
C ASN A 70 9.46 8.86 -2.12
N GLY A 71 9.10 7.71 -1.56
CA GLY A 71 10.05 6.74 -1.02
C GLY A 71 10.59 7.09 0.37
N LYS A 72 9.98 8.06 1.09
CA LYS A 72 10.35 8.34 2.47
C LYS A 72 9.90 7.20 3.37
N ASP A 73 10.74 6.83 4.32
CA ASP A 73 10.38 5.94 5.41
C ASP A 73 9.66 6.73 6.51
N ARG A 74 8.63 6.14 7.10
CA ARG A 74 7.89 6.78 8.17
C ARG A 74 7.61 5.76 9.28
N GLU A 75 8.24 5.94 10.42
CA GLU A 75 8.13 5.02 11.56
C GLU A 75 6.74 5.02 12.19
N SER A 76 6.02 6.15 12.13
CA SER A 76 4.67 6.32 12.68
C SER A 76 3.88 7.37 11.92
N TYR A 77 2.60 7.11 11.74
CA TYR A 77 1.70 8.04 11.07
C TYR A 77 1.05 9.06 12.01
N GLY A 78 1.03 8.80 13.32
CA GLY A 78 0.34 9.65 14.30
C GLY A 78 -1.19 9.60 14.21
N PHE A 79 -1.76 8.67 13.42
CA PHE A 79 -3.21 8.47 13.26
C PHE A 79 -3.56 6.98 13.20
N LYS A 80 -4.84 6.68 13.39
CA LYS A 80 -5.37 5.30 13.32
C LYS A 80 -5.97 5.00 11.96
N ILE A 81 -5.79 3.78 11.50
CA ILE A 81 -6.42 3.22 10.29
C ILE A 81 -7.57 2.32 10.74
N ALA A 82 -8.77 2.57 10.20
CA ALA A 82 -9.97 1.81 10.54
C ALA A 82 -9.98 0.46 9.82
N THR A 83 -9.61 -0.60 10.50
CA THR A 83 -9.57 -1.96 9.93
C THR A 83 -10.66 -2.90 10.48
N ASP A 84 -11.46 -2.45 11.45
CA ASP A 84 -12.41 -3.31 12.16
C ASP A 84 -13.54 -3.84 11.28
N HIS A 85 -13.90 -3.12 10.23
CA HIS A 85 -14.89 -3.51 9.23
C HIS A 85 -14.38 -4.58 8.24
N LEU A 86 -13.06 -4.83 8.22
CA LEU A 86 -12.44 -5.81 7.33
C LEU A 86 -12.52 -7.22 7.92
N SER A 87 -12.58 -8.23 7.06
CA SER A 87 -12.56 -9.62 7.51
C SER A 87 -11.27 -9.95 8.28
N SER A 88 -11.35 -10.92 9.19
CA SER A 88 -10.17 -11.35 9.95
C SER A 88 -9.00 -11.76 9.05
N TYR A 89 -9.27 -12.45 7.95
CA TYR A 89 -8.24 -12.84 6.97
C TYR A 89 -7.61 -11.61 6.29
N THR A 90 -8.43 -10.65 5.86
CA THR A 90 -7.96 -9.40 5.26
C THR A 90 -7.03 -8.65 6.21
N ARG A 91 -7.42 -8.50 7.48
CA ARG A 91 -6.59 -7.85 8.48
C ARG A 91 -5.25 -8.55 8.69
N LYS A 92 -5.23 -9.90 8.76
CA LYS A 92 -3.98 -10.66 8.88
C LYS A 92 -3.03 -10.42 7.72
N VAL A 93 -3.54 -10.43 6.49
CA VAL A 93 -2.73 -10.17 5.30
C VAL A 93 -2.18 -8.74 5.34
N LEU A 94 -3.05 -7.73 5.53
CA LEU A 94 -2.63 -6.32 5.52
C LEU A 94 -1.66 -6.00 6.66
N ASN A 95 -1.85 -6.57 7.86
CA ASN A 95 -0.91 -6.41 8.97
C ASN A 95 0.46 -7.02 8.64
N CYS A 96 0.49 -8.20 8.00
CA CYS A 96 1.73 -8.81 7.54
C CYS A 96 2.43 -7.95 6.48
N THR A 97 1.66 -7.36 5.56
CA THR A 97 2.17 -6.44 4.52
C THR A 97 2.80 -5.19 5.13
N CYS A 98 2.22 -4.64 6.20
CA CYS A 98 2.79 -3.48 6.91
C CYS A 98 4.18 -3.74 7.51
N LEU A 99 4.56 -5.00 7.74
CA LEU A 99 5.87 -5.36 8.29
C LEU A 99 7.00 -5.28 7.26
N VAL A 100 6.69 -5.15 5.96
CA VAL A 100 7.68 -5.05 4.91
C VAL A 100 8.29 -3.65 4.90
N PRO A 101 9.57 -3.47 5.27
CA PRO A 101 10.17 -2.15 5.38
C PRO A 101 10.48 -1.54 4.01
N VAL A 102 10.74 -0.24 3.98
CA VAL A 102 11.21 0.48 2.79
C VAL A 102 12.51 -0.14 2.26
N GLY A 103 12.63 -0.29 0.96
CA GLY A 103 13.79 -0.91 0.30
C GLY A 103 13.69 -2.42 0.16
N TYR A 104 12.70 -3.06 0.78
CA TYR A 104 12.43 -4.48 0.64
C TYR A 104 11.08 -4.77 0.00
N VAL A 105 10.98 -5.94 -0.59
CA VAL A 105 9.73 -6.54 -1.09
C VAL A 105 9.56 -7.94 -0.52
N THR A 106 8.32 -8.41 -0.49
CA THR A 106 8.00 -9.80 -0.18
C THR A 106 7.16 -10.40 -1.29
N SER A 107 6.90 -11.71 -1.25
CA SER A 107 6.04 -12.33 -2.24
C SER A 107 4.65 -12.66 -1.69
N TYR A 108 3.64 -12.72 -2.58
CA TYR A 108 2.30 -13.22 -2.22
C TYR A 108 2.37 -14.59 -1.55
N GLY A 109 3.30 -15.44 -2.00
CA GLY A 109 3.52 -16.77 -1.43
C GLY A 109 4.13 -16.74 -0.03
N ALA A 110 5.07 -15.82 0.23
CA ALA A 110 5.67 -15.64 1.55
C ALA A 110 4.64 -15.17 2.59
N ILE A 111 3.82 -14.17 2.24
CA ILE A 111 2.70 -13.74 3.10
C ILE A 111 1.74 -14.91 3.37
N ALA A 112 1.36 -15.68 2.32
CA ALA A 112 0.47 -16.83 2.48
C ALA A 112 1.04 -17.90 3.43
N LYS A 113 2.34 -18.12 3.45
CA LYS A 113 3.02 -19.02 4.42
C LYS A 113 2.87 -18.51 5.86
N VAL A 114 2.93 -17.20 6.07
CA VAL A 114 2.80 -16.59 7.40
C VAL A 114 1.36 -16.58 7.88
N VAL A 115 0.41 -16.07 7.08
CA VAL A 115 -0.97 -15.83 7.54
C VAL A 115 -1.93 -16.99 7.24
N GLY A 116 -1.50 -17.97 6.43
CA GLY A 116 -2.33 -19.04 5.88
C GLY A 116 -2.98 -18.65 4.54
N GLY A 117 -3.66 -19.62 3.93
CA GLY A 117 -4.31 -19.43 2.64
C GLY A 117 -3.39 -19.70 1.45
N SER A 118 -3.51 -18.94 0.38
CA SER A 118 -2.75 -19.09 -0.86
C SER A 118 -2.26 -17.74 -1.40
N ALA A 119 -1.24 -17.75 -2.26
CA ALA A 119 -0.77 -16.55 -2.96
C ALA A 119 -1.91 -15.83 -3.72
N ARG A 120 -2.89 -16.60 -4.26
CA ARG A 120 -4.06 -16.04 -4.95
C ARG A 120 -5.00 -15.31 -3.98
N SER A 121 -5.25 -15.87 -2.79
CA SER A 121 -6.09 -15.21 -1.77
C SER A 121 -5.41 -13.95 -1.23
N VAL A 122 -4.11 -13.99 -0.98
CA VAL A 122 -3.31 -12.79 -0.63
C VAL A 122 -3.40 -11.75 -1.73
N GLY A 123 -3.20 -12.13 -3.00
CA GLY A 123 -3.29 -11.22 -4.14
C GLY A 123 -4.66 -10.52 -4.27
N ARG A 124 -5.77 -11.20 -3.93
CA ARG A 124 -7.10 -10.57 -3.88
C ARG A 124 -7.19 -9.51 -2.78
N VAL A 125 -6.66 -9.79 -1.60
CA VAL A 125 -6.63 -8.82 -0.50
C VAL A 125 -5.81 -7.60 -0.88
N GLU A 126 -4.60 -7.79 -1.42
CA GLU A 126 -3.74 -6.68 -1.85
C GLU A 126 -4.41 -5.82 -2.95
N ALA A 127 -5.13 -6.45 -3.89
CA ALA A 127 -5.87 -5.73 -4.93
C ALA A 127 -7.05 -4.91 -4.38
N SER A 128 -7.63 -5.33 -3.25
CA SER A 128 -8.74 -4.65 -2.58
C SER A 128 -8.31 -3.78 -1.39
N ASN A 129 -7.00 -3.61 -1.16
CA ASN A 129 -6.46 -2.80 -0.07
C ASN A 129 -7.10 -1.40 -0.06
N PRO A 130 -7.83 -1.02 1.01
CA PRO A 130 -8.46 0.29 1.09
C PRO A 130 -7.50 1.42 1.46
N PHE A 131 -6.25 1.09 1.82
CA PHE A 131 -5.25 2.03 2.34
C PHE A 131 -3.93 2.00 1.53
N PRO A 132 -3.98 2.13 0.18
CA PRO A 132 -2.74 2.12 -0.62
C PRO A 132 -1.77 3.19 -0.16
N LEU A 133 -0.48 2.91 -0.26
CA LEU A 133 0.66 3.60 0.31
C LEU A 133 0.78 3.41 1.82
N LEU A 134 -0.24 3.74 2.63
CA LEU A 134 -0.20 3.53 4.09
C LEU A 134 0.00 2.04 4.44
N ILE A 135 -0.65 1.14 3.71
CA ILE A 135 -0.38 -0.29 3.72
C ILE A 135 0.32 -0.62 2.40
N PRO A 136 1.60 -0.99 2.43
CA PRO A 136 2.47 -0.95 1.25
C PRO A 136 2.27 -2.16 0.34
N CYS A 137 1.07 -2.35 -0.22
CA CYS A 137 0.76 -3.44 -1.17
C CYS A 137 1.65 -3.40 -2.44
N HIS A 138 2.28 -2.26 -2.75
CA HIS A 138 3.27 -2.14 -3.81
C HIS A 138 4.56 -2.93 -3.51
N ARG A 139 4.86 -3.25 -2.24
CA ARG A 139 6.01 -4.07 -1.83
C ARG A 139 5.74 -5.59 -1.91
N VAL A 140 4.55 -6.00 -2.38
CA VAL A 140 4.21 -7.43 -2.55
C VAL A 140 4.29 -7.81 -4.02
N VAL A 141 5.19 -8.74 -4.35
CA VAL A 141 5.53 -9.15 -5.71
C VAL A 141 5.28 -10.65 -5.93
N ARG A 142 5.56 -11.19 -7.12
CA ARG A 142 5.49 -12.63 -7.38
C ARG A 142 6.68 -13.35 -6.76
N SER A 143 6.56 -14.68 -6.58
CA SER A 143 7.62 -15.50 -5.97
C SER A 143 8.89 -15.60 -6.83
N ASP A 144 8.81 -15.32 -8.13
CA ASP A 144 9.95 -15.21 -9.03
C ASP A 144 10.54 -13.79 -9.07
N LEU A 145 10.12 -12.93 -8.15
CA LEU A 145 10.45 -11.51 -8.05
C LEU A 145 10.01 -10.64 -9.23
N SER A 146 9.19 -11.15 -10.15
CA SER A 146 8.52 -10.30 -11.13
C SER A 146 7.47 -9.44 -10.44
N ILE A 147 7.25 -8.21 -10.95
CA ILE A 147 6.50 -7.14 -10.28
C ILE A 147 5.05 -7.51 -9.89
N GLY A 148 4.42 -8.43 -10.61
CA GLY A 148 3.01 -8.79 -10.36
C GLY A 148 2.02 -7.69 -10.77
N GLY A 149 0.76 -7.87 -10.39
CA GLY A 149 -0.30 -6.89 -10.62
C GLY A 149 -0.26 -5.73 -9.61
N TYR A 150 -0.83 -4.59 -10.00
CA TYR A 150 -1.05 -3.44 -9.12
C TYR A 150 -2.27 -2.66 -9.59
N GLY A 151 -3.13 -2.23 -8.66
CA GLY A 151 -4.36 -1.52 -9.00
C GLY A 151 -4.17 -0.15 -9.66
N TYR A 152 -2.97 0.40 -9.57
CA TYR A 152 -2.55 1.69 -10.14
C TYR A 152 -1.61 1.56 -11.34
N GLY A 153 -1.44 0.35 -11.88
CA GLY A 153 -0.51 0.07 -12.98
C GLY A 153 0.85 -0.44 -12.50
N LYS A 154 1.47 -1.30 -13.33
CA LYS A 154 2.79 -1.87 -13.01
C LYS A 154 3.91 -0.82 -13.05
N GLU A 155 3.78 0.14 -13.93
CA GLU A 155 4.69 1.27 -14.11
C GLU A 155 4.76 2.11 -12.85
N VAL A 156 3.60 2.47 -12.29
CA VAL A 156 3.50 3.22 -11.03
C VAL A 156 4.07 2.42 -9.86
N LYS A 157 3.78 1.11 -9.80
CA LYS A 157 4.38 0.23 -8.77
C LYS A 157 5.89 0.21 -8.85
N MET A 158 6.44 0.09 -10.06
CA MET A 158 7.88 0.10 -10.29
C MET A 158 8.49 1.45 -9.90
N GLU A 159 7.82 2.56 -10.24
CA GLU A 159 8.26 3.90 -9.88
C GLU A 159 8.37 4.09 -8.37
N ILE A 160 7.35 3.68 -7.59
CA ILE A 160 7.38 3.74 -6.13
C ILE A 160 8.54 2.90 -5.59
N LEU A 161 8.68 1.65 -6.04
CA LEU A 161 9.77 0.77 -5.61
C LEU A 161 11.16 1.33 -5.95
N GLN A 162 11.31 2.05 -7.07
CA GLN A 162 12.57 2.71 -7.41
C GLN A 162 12.91 3.85 -6.45
N ARG A 163 11.92 4.61 -5.99
CA ARG A 163 12.10 5.68 -5.01
C ARG A 163 12.41 5.13 -3.61
N GLU A 164 11.97 3.92 -3.33
CA GLU A 164 12.22 3.22 -2.05
C GLU A 164 13.59 2.53 -1.96
N LYS A 165 14.38 2.48 -3.03
CA LYS A 165 15.67 1.81 -3.02
C LYS A 165 16.62 2.37 -1.96
N ARG A 166 17.36 1.47 -1.33
CA ARG A 166 18.35 1.77 -0.28
C ARG A 166 19.74 1.17 -0.57
N GLY A 167 19.92 0.55 -1.75
CA GLY A 167 21.16 -0.12 -2.10
C GLY A 167 21.37 -1.44 -1.35
N TYR A 168 20.28 -2.09 -0.92
CA TYR A 168 20.40 -3.38 -0.23
C TYR A 168 20.77 -4.50 -1.21
N GLU A 169 21.66 -5.39 -0.77
CA GLU A 169 22.19 -6.50 -1.57
C GLU A 169 21.82 -7.87 -1.02
N GLU A 170 21.33 -7.95 0.22
CA GLU A 170 21.03 -9.22 0.90
C GLU A 170 19.55 -9.34 1.22
N SER A 171 19.01 -10.55 1.05
CA SER A 171 17.70 -10.92 1.56
C SER A 171 17.74 -11.12 3.08
N MET A 172 16.59 -10.97 3.72
CA MET A 172 16.45 -11.19 5.16
C MET A 172 15.14 -11.94 5.47
N GLU A 173 15.14 -12.60 6.62
CA GLU A 173 13.95 -13.23 7.18
C GLU A 173 13.46 -12.41 8.39
N LEU A 174 12.20 -12.01 8.35
CA LEU A 174 11.56 -11.31 9.45
C LEU A 174 10.69 -12.28 10.24
N LYS A 175 10.98 -12.43 11.53
CA LYS A 175 10.18 -13.27 12.41
C LYS A 175 8.80 -12.64 12.66
N VAL A 176 7.74 -13.39 12.34
CA VAL A 176 6.34 -13.00 12.54
C VAL A 176 5.67 -14.12 13.33
N GLU A 177 5.49 -13.92 14.63
CA GLU A 177 5.06 -14.97 15.56
C GLU A 177 6.01 -16.19 15.49
N GLU A 178 5.49 -17.38 15.14
CA GLU A 178 6.26 -18.64 15.02
C GLU A 178 6.73 -18.91 13.56
N ARG A 179 6.59 -17.94 12.65
CA ARG A 179 6.89 -18.09 11.22
C ARG A 179 7.87 -17.02 10.78
N GLU A 180 8.40 -17.20 9.57
CA GLU A 180 9.36 -16.28 8.95
C GLU A 180 8.79 -15.72 7.65
N LEU A 181 8.89 -14.41 7.49
CA LEU A 181 8.53 -13.67 6.29
C LEU A 181 9.80 -13.36 5.50
N SER A 182 9.97 -13.99 4.34
CA SER A 182 11.10 -13.72 3.46
C SER A 182 11.00 -12.35 2.82
N LEU A 183 12.04 -11.54 2.93
CA LEU A 183 12.17 -10.21 2.39
C LEU A 183 13.35 -10.16 1.41
N PHE A 184 13.16 -9.49 0.28
CA PHE A 184 14.14 -9.37 -0.79
C PHE A 184 14.38 -7.89 -1.11
N PRO A 185 15.61 -7.47 -1.46
CA PRO A 185 15.88 -6.11 -1.90
C PRO A 185 14.97 -5.67 -3.06
N ALA A 186 14.45 -4.46 -3.01
CA ALA A 186 13.61 -3.89 -4.09
C ALA A 186 14.40 -3.80 -5.42
N GLU A 187 15.72 -3.70 -5.36
CA GLU A 187 16.65 -3.76 -6.49
C GLU A 187 16.48 -5.02 -7.34
N TRP A 188 16.19 -6.14 -6.71
CA TRP A 188 16.08 -7.43 -7.40
C TRP A 188 14.84 -7.53 -8.29
N VAL A 189 13.77 -6.80 -7.94
CA VAL A 189 12.55 -6.72 -8.77
C VAL A 189 12.85 -6.11 -10.14
N LYS A 190 13.64 -5.05 -10.21
CA LYS A 190 14.04 -4.40 -11.47
C LYS A 190 14.91 -5.28 -12.35
N GLN A 191 15.85 -6.04 -11.76
CA GLN A 191 16.72 -6.96 -12.51
C GLN A 191 15.90 -8.02 -13.24
N LYS A 192 14.96 -8.68 -12.55
CA LYS A 192 14.07 -9.68 -13.14
C LYS A 192 13.23 -9.14 -14.29
N GLN A 193 12.74 -7.91 -14.20
CA GLN A 193 11.96 -7.30 -15.28
C GLN A 193 12.82 -7.00 -16.51
N GLY A 194 14.09 -6.64 -16.34
CA GLY A 194 15.03 -6.45 -17.44
C GLY A 194 15.40 -7.75 -18.18
N GLU A 195 15.41 -8.89 -17.49
CA GLU A 195 15.65 -10.21 -18.09
C GLU A 195 14.47 -10.68 -18.94
N LEU A 196 13.22 -10.44 -18.49
CA LEU A 196 11.99 -10.82 -19.22
C LEU A 196 11.78 -10.02 -20.52
N LEU A 197 12.35 -8.81 -20.61
CA LEU A 197 12.25 -7.97 -21.83
C LEU A 197 13.35 -8.26 -22.83
N ARG A 198 14.36 -9.08 -22.51
CA ARG A 198 15.47 -9.47 -23.40
C ARG A 198 15.35 -10.90 -23.96
N GLY A 199 14.34 -11.64 -23.56
CA GLY A 199 13.99 -12.96 -24.10
C GLY A 199 12.78 -12.91 -25.01
#